data_442912258c22ed77c23578f40c31e762
#
_entry.id   442912258c22ed77c23578f40c31e762
#
_cell.length_a   1.000
_cell.length_b   1.000
_cell.length_c   1.000
_cell.angle_alpha   90.00
_cell.angle_beta   90.00
_cell.angle_gamma   90.00
#
_symmetry.space_group_name_H-M   'P 1'
#
loop_
_entity.id
_entity.type
_entity.pdbx_description
1 polymer ?
#
loop_
_entity_poly.entity_id
_entity_poly.type
_entity_poly.pdbx_seq_one_letter_code
_entity_poly.pdbx_strand_id
1 'polypeptide(L)' 'MNKKMDLDALSYEQAFKELKTVIDQLETGDKPLEETLALYERGQTLFRHCTTLLEQAELKVQQLNANGTVDDFED' A
#
# COMPACT_ATOMS: atom_id res chain seq x y z
N MET A 1 16.69 -10.71 -10.07
CA MET A 1 16.12 -9.90 -9.05
C MET A 1 14.67 -10.22 -8.81
N ASN A 2 14.33 -10.34 -7.58
CA ASN A 2 13.00 -10.80 -7.24
C ASN A 2 12.10 -9.63 -6.91
N LYS A 3 11.13 -9.37 -7.77
CA LYS A 3 10.26 -8.23 -7.55
C LYS A 3 9.38 -8.37 -6.35
N LYS A 4 9.05 -9.60 -5.99
CA LYS A 4 8.28 -9.83 -4.81
C LYS A 4 9.02 -9.37 -3.58
N MET A 5 10.31 -9.65 -3.52
CA MET A 5 11.11 -9.20 -2.41
C MET A 5 11.20 -7.69 -2.36
N ASP A 6 11.32 -7.08 -3.54
CA ASP A 6 11.35 -5.63 -3.58
C ASP A 6 10.08 -5.05 -3.01
N LEU A 7 8.95 -5.64 -3.36
CA LEU A 7 7.68 -5.16 -2.86
C LEU A 7 7.59 -5.31 -1.36
N ASP A 8 8.00 -6.46 -0.85
CA ASP A 8 7.93 -6.69 0.59
C ASP A 8 8.80 -5.73 1.37
N ALA A 9 9.86 -5.24 0.75
CA ALA A 9 10.76 -4.34 1.42
C ALA A 9 10.27 -2.90 1.41
N LEU A 10 9.22 -2.58 0.66
CA LEU A 10 8.73 -1.23 0.59
C LEU A 10 8.01 -0.84 1.87
N SER A 11 8.32 0.33 2.36
CA SER A 11 7.54 0.89 3.45
C SER A 11 6.19 1.34 2.92
N TYR A 12 5.27 1.66 3.83
CA TYR A 12 3.97 2.13 3.41
C TYR A 12 4.10 3.37 2.52
N GLU A 13 4.94 4.30 2.94
CA GLU A 13 5.09 5.52 2.16
C GLU A 13 5.65 5.25 0.77
N GLN A 14 6.62 4.35 0.70
CA GLN A 14 7.21 4.02 -0.59
C GLN A 14 6.20 3.30 -1.48
N ALA A 15 5.46 2.38 -0.92
CA ALA A 15 4.47 1.64 -1.69
C ALA A 15 3.36 2.58 -2.16
N PHE A 16 2.93 3.48 -1.29
CA PHE A 16 1.87 4.42 -1.65
C PHE A 16 2.33 5.34 -2.76
N LYS A 17 3.57 5.79 -2.69
CA LYS A 17 4.11 6.65 -3.71
C LYS A 17 4.14 5.95 -5.06
N GLU A 18 4.59 4.71 -5.07
CA GLU A 18 4.62 3.97 -6.31
C GLU A 18 3.21 3.71 -6.82
N LEU A 19 2.28 3.46 -5.92
CA LEU A 19 0.90 3.25 -6.33
C LEU A 19 0.34 4.50 -7.02
N LYS A 20 0.63 5.67 -6.49
CA LYS A 20 0.18 6.89 -7.13
C LYS A 20 0.77 7.03 -8.52
N THR A 21 2.03 6.69 -8.68
CA THR A 21 2.67 6.75 -9.99
C THR A 21 1.97 5.80 -10.97
N VAL A 22 1.65 4.60 -10.51
CA VAL A 22 0.97 3.64 -11.36
C VAL A 22 -0.40 4.17 -11.79
N ILE A 23 -1.12 4.75 -10.85
CA ILE A 23 -2.43 5.30 -11.15
C ILE A 23 -2.32 6.43 -12.16
N ASP A 24 -1.33 7.31 -11.99
CA ASP A 24 -1.12 8.37 -12.96
C ASP A 24 -0.88 7.82 -14.36
N GLN A 25 -0.07 6.78 -14.44
CA GLN A 25 0.22 6.19 -15.73
C GLN A 25 -1.01 5.53 -16.33
N LEU A 26 -1.86 4.95 -15.51
CA LEU A 26 -3.10 4.39 -16.01
C LEU A 26 -4.04 5.46 -16.51
N GLU A 27 -4.03 6.60 -15.86
CA GLU A 27 -4.93 7.66 -16.25
C GLU A 27 -4.55 8.33 -17.56
N THR A 28 -3.29 8.29 -17.93
CA THR A 28 -2.91 8.87 -19.21
C THR A 28 -3.58 8.15 -20.37
N GLY A 29 -3.72 6.83 -20.25
CA GLY A 29 -4.55 6.12 -21.20
C GLY A 29 -3.98 5.97 -22.60
N ASP A 30 -2.71 6.25 -22.83
CA ASP A 30 -2.15 6.14 -24.16
C ASP A 30 -1.14 5.01 -24.28
N LYS A 31 -1.24 4.01 -23.42
CA LYS A 31 -0.33 2.89 -23.46
C LYS A 31 -0.97 1.70 -24.12
N PRO A 32 -0.17 0.80 -24.69
CA PRO A 32 -0.73 -0.43 -25.23
C PRO A 32 -1.45 -1.23 -24.16
N LEU A 33 -2.38 -2.03 -24.59
CA LEU A 33 -3.22 -2.78 -23.66
C LEU A 33 -2.38 -3.65 -22.73
N GLU A 34 -1.35 -4.29 -23.26
CA GLU A 34 -0.53 -5.14 -22.43
C GLU A 34 0.14 -4.39 -21.31
N GLU A 35 0.62 -3.18 -21.62
CA GLU A 35 1.22 -2.35 -20.57
C GLU A 35 0.20 -1.90 -19.56
N THR A 36 -0.98 -1.56 -20.04
CA THR A 36 -2.04 -1.13 -19.16
C THR A 36 -2.41 -2.25 -18.18
N LEU A 37 -2.50 -3.47 -18.67
CA LEU A 37 -2.81 -4.58 -17.79
C LEU A 37 -1.71 -4.82 -16.77
N ALA A 38 -0.46 -4.72 -17.20
CA ALA A 38 0.65 -4.91 -16.27
C ALA A 38 0.63 -3.83 -15.18
N LEU A 39 0.35 -2.60 -15.56
CA LEU A 39 0.25 -1.52 -14.59
C LEU A 39 -0.91 -1.76 -13.63
N TYR A 40 -2.02 -2.23 -14.14
CA TYR A 40 -3.17 -2.51 -13.29
C TYR A 40 -2.83 -3.57 -12.26
N GLU A 41 -2.19 -4.64 -12.71
CA GLU A 41 -1.80 -5.70 -11.78
C GLU A 41 -0.80 -5.20 -10.75
N ARG A 42 0.14 -4.38 -11.19
CA ARG A 42 1.10 -3.82 -10.26
C ARG A 42 0.38 -2.95 -9.22
N GLY A 43 -0.57 -2.15 -9.69
CA GLY A 43 -1.33 -1.31 -8.79
C GLY A 43 -2.10 -2.10 -7.76
N GLN A 44 -2.70 -3.21 -8.18
CA GLN A 44 -3.42 -4.04 -7.23
C GLN A 44 -2.50 -4.64 -6.19
N THR A 45 -1.33 -5.08 -6.61
CA THR A 45 -0.37 -5.64 -5.69
C THR A 45 0.10 -4.59 -4.68
N LEU A 46 0.37 -3.39 -5.17
CA LEU A 46 0.78 -2.30 -4.27
C LEU A 46 -0.35 -1.92 -3.32
N PHE A 47 -1.56 -1.90 -3.82
CA PHE A 47 -2.70 -1.57 -2.98
C PHE A 47 -2.86 -2.59 -1.86
N ARG A 48 -2.74 -3.86 -2.18
CA ARG A 48 -2.82 -4.89 -1.16
C ARG A 48 -1.72 -4.75 -0.14
N HIS A 49 -0.52 -4.44 -0.61
CA HIS A 49 0.60 -4.26 0.32
C HIS A 49 0.32 -3.10 1.27
N CYS A 50 -0.16 -1.99 0.74
CA CYS A 50 -0.51 -0.84 1.58
C CYS A 50 -1.60 -1.19 2.58
N THR A 51 -2.62 -1.91 2.13
CA THR A 51 -3.71 -2.29 3.01
C THR A 51 -3.20 -3.17 4.14
N THR A 52 -2.33 -4.12 3.82
CA THR A 52 -1.77 -4.99 4.85
C THR A 52 -1.00 -4.17 5.88
N LEU A 53 -0.21 -3.23 5.43
CA LEU A 53 0.56 -2.40 6.36
C LEU A 53 -0.35 -1.55 7.23
N LEU A 54 -1.42 -1.02 6.64
CA LEU A 54 -2.38 -0.25 7.43
C LEU A 54 -3.06 -1.12 8.47
N GLU A 55 -3.42 -2.33 8.10
CA GLU A 55 -4.07 -3.23 9.04
C GLU A 55 -3.14 -3.55 10.20
N GLN A 56 -1.87 -3.75 9.89
CA GLN A 56 -0.91 -4.03 10.95
C GLN A 56 -0.76 -2.83 11.87
N ALA A 57 -0.78 -1.64 11.31
CA ALA A 57 -0.68 -0.44 12.13
C ALA A 57 -1.91 -0.28 13.02
N GLU A 58 -3.09 -0.57 12.47
CA GLU A 58 -4.30 -0.48 13.26
C GLU A 58 -4.29 -1.47 14.39
N LEU A 59 -3.81 -2.67 14.12
CA LEU A 59 -3.74 -3.68 15.16
C LEU A 59 -2.83 -3.22 16.27
N LYS A 60 -1.72 -2.60 15.91
CA LYS A 60 -0.79 -2.12 16.91
C LYS A 60 -1.42 -1.04 17.78
N VAL A 61 -2.18 -0.15 17.16
CA VAL A 61 -2.87 0.89 17.92
C VAL A 61 -3.87 0.26 18.87
N GLN A 62 -4.59 -0.76 18.42
CA GLN A 62 -5.53 -1.43 19.28
C GLN A 62 -4.84 -2.08 20.47
N GLN A 63 -3.68 -2.64 20.24
CA GLN A 63 -2.93 -3.24 21.35
C GLN A 63 -2.51 -2.20 22.37
N LEU A 64 -2.12 -1.03 21.90
CA LEU A 64 -1.76 0.05 22.80
C LEU A 64 -2.96 0.48 23.60
N ASN A 65 -4.12 0.57 22.97
CA ASN A 65 -5.33 0.93 23.68
C ASN A 65 -5.70 -0.11 24.71
N ALA A 66 -5.53 -1.37 24.37
CA ALA A 66 -5.85 -2.43 25.30
C ALA A 66 -4.98 -2.38 26.53
N ASN A 67 -3.78 -1.80 26.39
CA ASN A 67 -2.92 -1.62 27.54
C ASN A 67 -3.26 -0.39 28.35
N GLY A 68 -4.24 0.36 27.91
CA GLY A 68 -4.68 1.50 28.66
C GLY A 68 -3.83 2.74 28.53
N THR A 69 -3.01 2.79 27.51
CA THR A 69 -2.09 3.90 27.39
C THR A 69 -2.63 5.04 26.55
N VAL A 70 -3.67 4.80 25.79
CA VAL A 70 -4.15 5.83 24.89
C VAL A 70 -5.64 5.94 24.93
N ASP A 71 -6.22 5.75 26.06
CA ASP A 71 -7.65 5.74 26.06
C ASP A 71 -8.25 7.11 25.96
N ASP A 72 -7.58 8.13 26.43
CA ASP A 72 -8.14 9.45 26.27
C ASP A 72 -8.16 9.90 24.85
N PHE A 73 -7.51 9.19 24.00
CA PHE A 73 -7.46 9.52 22.61
C PHE A 73 -8.81 9.47 21.97
N GLU A 74 -9.70 8.66 22.41
CA GLU A 74 -10.92 8.56 21.75
C GLU A 74 -11.94 9.49 22.22
N ASP A 75 -11.68 10.30 23.12
CA ASP A 75 -12.61 11.30 23.42
C ASP A 75 -12.49 12.46 22.66
#